data_adde66855efdfd7427cbbe8b72229d74
#
_entry.id   adde66855efdfd7427cbbe8b72229d74
#
_cell.length_a   1.000
_cell.length_b   1.000
_cell.length_c   1.000
_cell.angle_alpha   90.00
_cell.angle_beta   90.00
_cell.angle_gamma   90.00
#
_symmetry.space_group_name_H-M   'P 1'
#
loop_
_entity.id
_entity.type
_entity.pdbx_description
1 polymer ?
#
loop_
_entity_poly.entity_id
_entity_poly.type
_entity_poly.pdbx_seq_one_letter_code
_entity_poly.pdbx_strand_id
1 'polypeptide(L)'
;KKSRLFKSIDKGKTWEVFETPIIQGEAMTGAFSMDFFNAKKGIIVGGNYDNQKDNSANKAITKDGGKTWKLVSENKSFGYASCVQYAPNQNGKIVFCCGPSGVYSSKNGGKNWTKFLDDTDYYTMRFSSKNTLILAGKNKVTKIKISH
;
A
#
# COMPACT_ATOMS: atom_id res chain seq x y z
N LYS A 1 2.59 12.62 -16.90
CA LYS A 1 3.46 12.45 -15.71
C LYS A 1 3.68 10.96 -15.48
N LYS A 2 4.86 10.59 -14.93
CA LYS A 2 5.20 9.19 -14.62
C LYS A 2 5.21 8.97 -13.10
N SER A 3 4.69 7.83 -12.64
CA SER A 3 4.78 7.39 -11.25
C SER A 3 6.18 6.81 -11.02
N ARG A 4 6.97 7.44 -10.16
CA ARG A 4 8.38 7.13 -9.93
C ARG A 4 8.69 6.95 -8.46
N LEU A 5 9.64 6.05 -8.19
CA LEU A 5 10.27 5.86 -6.90
C LEU A 5 11.67 6.48 -6.92
N PHE A 6 11.99 7.26 -5.90
CA PHE A 6 13.33 7.77 -5.66
C PHE A 6 13.95 7.02 -4.48
N LYS A 7 15.14 6.48 -4.68
CA LYS A 7 15.86 5.68 -3.69
C LYS A 7 17.25 6.25 -3.43
N SER A 8 17.57 6.44 -2.17
CA SER A 8 18.92 6.78 -1.71
C SER A 8 19.49 5.63 -0.86
N ILE A 9 20.76 5.36 -1.00
CA ILE A 9 21.51 4.39 -0.18
C ILE A 9 22.57 5.08 0.68
N ASP A 10 22.70 6.40 0.58
CA ASP A 10 23.71 7.25 1.22
C ASP A 10 23.12 8.40 2.05
N LYS A 11 21.94 8.15 2.66
CA LYS A 11 21.21 9.10 3.51
C LYS A 11 20.75 10.36 2.75
N GLY A 12 20.38 10.21 1.48
CA GLY A 12 19.82 11.29 0.67
C GLY A 12 20.84 12.16 -0.05
N LYS A 13 22.13 11.78 -0.06
CA LYS A 13 23.16 12.52 -0.81
C LYS A 13 23.03 12.30 -2.30
N THR A 14 22.73 11.07 -2.72
CA THR A 14 22.45 10.70 -4.12
C THR A 14 21.15 9.93 -4.22
N TRP A 15 20.52 9.98 -5.40
CA TRP A 15 19.21 9.36 -5.65
C TRP A 15 19.20 8.61 -6.96
N GLU A 16 18.72 7.38 -6.92
CA GLU A 16 18.37 6.60 -8.11
C GLU A 16 16.86 6.68 -8.35
N VAL A 17 16.45 6.70 -9.61
CA VAL A 17 15.04 6.84 -10.02
C VAL A 17 14.58 5.57 -10.71
N PHE A 18 13.48 4.99 -10.23
CA PHE A 18 12.84 3.81 -10.80
C PHE A 18 11.39 4.11 -11.18
N GLU A 19 10.93 3.58 -12.32
CA GLU A 19 9.53 3.69 -12.71
C GLU A 19 8.69 2.63 -12.02
N THR A 20 7.44 2.98 -11.70
CA THR A 20 6.46 2.04 -11.16
C THR A 20 5.37 1.79 -12.19
N PRO A 21 4.74 0.60 -12.21
CA PRO A 21 3.64 0.29 -13.11
C PRO A 21 2.29 0.78 -12.58
N ILE A 22 2.26 1.57 -11.51
CA ILE A 22 1.01 2.12 -10.96
C ILE A 22 0.40 3.09 -11.96
N ILE A 23 -0.93 3.08 -12.05
CA ILE A 23 -1.70 3.96 -12.94
C ILE A 23 -1.17 5.40 -12.87
N GLN A 24 -1.01 6.03 -14.03
CA GLN A 24 -0.34 7.31 -14.17
C GLN A 24 -0.80 8.03 -15.44
N GLY A 25 -0.48 9.31 -15.55
CA GLY A 25 -0.77 10.11 -16.76
C GLY A 25 -1.79 11.19 -16.52
N GLU A 26 -2.77 10.98 -15.68
CA GLU A 26 -3.79 11.95 -15.29
C GLU A 26 -3.42 12.66 -13.98
N ALA A 27 -4.11 13.76 -13.70
CA ALA A 27 -4.08 14.39 -12.40
C ALA A 27 -4.65 13.40 -11.35
N MET A 28 -4.13 13.43 -10.13
CA MET A 28 -4.59 12.60 -9.00
C MET A 28 -4.47 11.08 -9.23
N THR A 29 -3.65 10.64 -10.22
CA THR A 29 -3.27 9.23 -10.39
C THR A 29 -1.83 8.98 -9.95
N GLY A 30 -1.55 7.80 -9.42
CA GLY A 30 -0.19 7.38 -9.08
C GLY A 30 -0.07 6.53 -7.82
N ALA A 31 1.15 6.48 -7.32
CA ALA A 31 1.49 5.84 -6.07
C ALA A 31 1.23 6.78 -4.89
N PHE A 32 0.53 6.32 -3.87
CA PHE A 32 0.19 7.11 -2.69
C PHE A 32 0.84 6.60 -1.41
N SER A 33 1.14 5.31 -1.33
CA SER A 33 1.79 4.71 -0.18
C SER A 33 2.63 3.52 -0.56
N MET A 34 3.74 3.33 0.16
CA MET A 34 4.58 2.14 0.05
C MET A 34 5.08 1.73 1.42
N ASP A 35 5.39 0.45 1.55
CA ASP A 35 6.05 -0.10 2.71
C ASP A 35 7.01 -1.22 2.32
N PHE A 36 8.08 -1.39 3.08
CA PHE A 36 9.09 -2.41 2.86
C PHE A 36 9.21 -3.30 4.09
N PHE A 37 9.02 -4.60 3.89
CA PHE A 37 9.28 -5.59 4.93
C PHE A 37 10.78 -5.72 5.23
N ASN A 38 11.61 -5.62 4.21
CA ASN A 38 13.07 -5.62 4.29
C ASN A 38 13.68 -4.88 3.08
N ALA A 39 15.00 -4.84 2.99
CA ALA A 39 15.70 -4.15 1.91
C ALA A 39 15.34 -4.60 0.48
N LYS A 40 14.71 -5.78 0.32
CA LYS A 40 14.36 -6.34 -1.00
C LYS A 40 12.86 -6.39 -1.26
N LYS A 41 12.07 -6.76 -0.24
CA LYS A 41 10.64 -7.03 -0.38
C LYS A 41 9.81 -5.82 0.02
N GLY A 42 9.05 -5.29 -0.91
CA GLY A 42 8.18 -4.13 -0.70
C GLY A 42 6.88 -4.23 -1.46
N ILE A 43 5.96 -3.34 -1.11
CA ILE A 43 4.66 -3.16 -1.73
C ILE A 43 4.40 -1.67 -1.93
N ILE A 44 3.74 -1.33 -3.02
CA ILE A 44 3.25 0.00 -3.34
C ILE A 44 1.78 -0.08 -3.69
N VAL A 45 1.01 0.86 -3.21
CA VAL A 45 -0.42 1.03 -3.52
C VAL A 45 -0.71 2.48 -3.91
N GLY A 46 -1.80 2.66 -4.62
CA GLY A 46 -2.26 3.97 -5.05
C GLY A 46 -3.57 3.85 -5.81
N GLY A 47 -3.62 4.43 -7.00
CA GLY A 47 -4.80 4.38 -7.85
C GLY A 47 -5.16 5.76 -8.41
N ASN A 48 -6.41 5.93 -8.77
CA ASN A 48 -7.00 7.18 -9.20
C ASN A 48 -7.87 7.74 -8.07
N TYR A 49 -7.46 8.88 -7.49
CA TYR A 49 -8.19 9.52 -6.39
C TYR A 49 -9.54 10.09 -6.87
N ASP A 50 -9.62 10.58 -8.11
CA ASP A 50 -10.85 11.13 -8.68
C ASP A 50 -11.83 10.04 -9.11
N ASN A 51 -11.33 8.85 -9.46
CA ASN A 51 -12.11 7.64 -9.72
C ASN A 51 -11.71 6.51 -8.75
N GLN A 52 -12.13 6.63 -7.50
CA GLN A 52 -11.72 5.74 -6.41
C GLN A 52 -12.16 4.28 -6.57
N LYS A 53 -13.06 3.99 -7.48
CA LYS A 53 -13.52 2.62 -7.78
C LYS A 53 -12.63 1.93 -8.82
N ASP A 54 -11.84 2.68 -9.58
CA ASP A 54 -10.90 2.12 -10.55
C ASP A 54 -9.83 1.30 -9.81
N ASN A 55 -9.83 0.01 -10.06
CA ASN A 55 -8.90 -0.95 -9.45
C ASN A 55 -7.85 -1.48 -10.45
N SER A 56 -7.70 -0.83 -11.59
CA SER A 56 -6.65 -1.11 -12.56
C SER A 56 -5.30 -0.54 -12.07
N ALA A 57 -4.23 -1.30 -12.27
CA ALA A 57 -2.85 -0.90 -12.03
C ALA A 57 -2.62 -0.10 -10.72
N ASN A 58 -3.30 -0.46 -9.64
CA ASN A 58 -3.29 0.30 -8.39
C ASN A 58 -2.45 -0.32 -7.27
N LYS A 59 -1.83 -1.49 -7.52
CA LYS A 59 -0.98 -2.17 -6.53
C LYS A 59 0.10 -3.01 -7.19
N ALA A 60 1.33 -2.92 -6.66
CA ALA A 60 2.47 -3.68 -7.16
C ALA A 60 3.39 -4.11 -6.02
N ILE A 61 4.15 -5.17 -6.24
CA ILE A 61 5.16 -5.70 -5.31
C ILE A 61 6.54 -5.68 -5.95
N THR A 62 7.56 -5.51 -5.12
CA THR A 62 8.97 -5.64 -5.49
C THR A 62 9.64 -6.78 -4.70
N LYS A 63 10.70 -7.34 -5.28
CA LYS A 63 11.59 -8.33 -4.65
C LYS A 63 13.07 -7.93 -4.70
N ASP A 64 13.37 -6.77 -5.26
CA ASP A 64 14.72 -6.27 -5.52
C ASP A 64 14.98 -4.86 -4.95
N GLY A 65 14.16 -4.49 -3.93
CA GLY A 65 14.32 -3.23 -3.24
C GLY A 65 13.80 -2.02 -4.03
N GLY A 66 12.77 -2.24 -4.86
CA GLY A 66 12.10 -1.17 -5.60
C GLY A 66 12.72 -0.86 -6.96
N LYS A 67 13.68 -1.66 -7.43
CA LYS A 67 14.26 -1.50 -8.77
C LYS A 67 13.26 -1.91 -9.85
N THR A 68 12.58 -3.04 -9.64
CA THR A 68 11.48 -3.50 -10.49
C THR A 68 10.22 -3.78 -9.68
N TRP A 69 9.06 -3.59 -10.31
CA TRP A 69 7.75 -3.75 -9.70
C TRP A 69 6.84 -4.60 -10.58
N LYS A 70 6.09 -5.49 -9.97
CA LYS A 70 5.11 -6.34 -10.65
C LYS A 70 3.71 -6.01 -10.13
N LEU A 71 2.80 -5.67 -11.03
CA LEU A 71 1.37 -5.52 -10.70
C LEU A 71 0.82 -6.82 -10.12
N VAL A 72 -0.07 -6.68 -9.15
CA VAL A 72 -0.73 -7.79 -8.46
C VAL A 72 -2.21 -7.51 -8.28
N SER A 73 -3.03 -8.58 -8.33
CA SER A 73 -4.47 -8.47 -8.07
C SER A 73 -5.16 -7.40 -8.92
N GLU A 74 -4.75 -7.28 -10.19
CA GLU A 74 -5.32 -6.30 -11.12
C GLU A 74 -6.82 -6.53 -11.28
N ASN A 75 -7.58 -5.45 -11.37
CA ASN A 75 -9.03 -5.46 -11.51
C ASN A 75 -9.76 -6.26 -10.42
N LYS A 76 -9.15 -6.39 -9.23
CA LYS A 76 -9.70 -7.14 -8.09
C LYS A 76 -9.54 -6.36 -6.80
N SER A 77 -10.45 -6.61 -5.87
CA SER A 77 -10.46 -6.07 -4.50
C SER A 77 -10.79 -4.57 -4.46
N PHE A 78 -9.90 -3.74 -3.95
CA PHE A 78 -10.12 -2.31 -3.78
C PHE A 78 -9.64 -1.51 -5.00
N GLY A 79 -10.17 -0.31 -5.15
CA GLY A 79 -9.69 0.71 -6.07
C GLY A 79 -8.55 1.54 -5.46
N TYR A 80 -8.75 2.85 -5.32
CA TYR A 80 -7.76 3.72 -4.68
C TYR A 80 -7.47 3.30 -3.23
N ALA A 81 -6.18 3.29 -2.86
CA ALA A 81 -5.73 3.07 -1.49
C ALA A 81 -4.74 4.17 -1.06
N SER A 82 -4.94 4.70 0.14
CA SER A 82 -4.17 5.81 0.69
C SER A 82 -2.99 5.38 1.56
N CYS A 83 -3.04 4.19 2.16
CA CYS A 83 -1.99 3.69 3.04
C CYS A 83 -1.86 2.17 2.96
N VAL A 84 -0.62 1.69 3.02
CA VAL A 84 -0.28 0.26 3.10
C VAL A 84 0.79 0.03 4.16
N GLN A 85 0.70 -1.09 4.89
CA GLN A 85 1.72 -1.48 5.86
C GLN A 85 1.83 -3.00 6.02
N TYR A 86 3.05 -3.52 6.11
CA TYR A 86 3.31 -4.88 6.55
C TYR A 86 3.03 -5.03 8.04
N ALA A 87 2.35 -6.11 8.42
CA ALA A 87 2.19 -6.48 9.82
C ALA A 87 3.54 -6.89 10.41
N PRO A 88 3.91 -6.39 11.61
CA PRO A 88 5.16 -6.76 12.27
C PRO A 88 5.24 -8.27 12.55
N ASN A 89 6.44 -8.83 12.49
CA ASN A 89 6.73 -10.23 12.86
C ASN A 89 5.96 -11.31 12.06
N GLN A 90 5.46 -10.97 10.86
CA GLN A 90 4.71 -11.88 9.99
C GLN A 90 5.49 -12.31 8.73
N ASN A 91 6.83 -12.22 8.76
CA ASN A 91 7.74 -12.60 7.67
C ASN A 91 7.35 -12.00 6.31
N GLY A 92 6.75 -10.78 6.33
CA GLY A 92 6.26 -10.10 5.15
C GLY A 92 5.14 -10.84 4.43
N LYS A 93 4.39 -11.70 5.12
CA LYS A 93 3.22 -12.40 4.56
C LYS A 93 1.94 -11.57 4.72
N ILE A 94 1.76 -10.97 5.90
CA ILE A 94 0.55 -10.21 6.22
C ILE A 94 0.76 -8.74 5.92
N VAL A 95 -0.14 -8.18 5.13
CA VAL A 95 -0.16 -6.77 4.73
C VAL A 95 -1.55 -6.22 4.90
N PHE A 96 -1.65 -5.01 5.37
CA PHE A 96 -2.91 -4.27 5.43
C PHE A 96 -2.84 -3.05 4.52
N CYS A 97 -3.98 -2.65 3.95
CA CYS A 97 -4.13 -1.34 3.33
C CYS A 97 -5.48 -0.74 3.70
N CYS A 98 -5.56 0.58 3.63
CA CYS A 98 -6.80 1.30 3.82
C CYS A 98 -7.00 2.38 2.75
N GLY A 99 -8.25 2.77 2.60
CA GLY A 99 -8.67 3.80 1.67
C GLY A 99 -10.18 4.09 1.82
N PRO A 100 -10.77 4.82 0.88
CA PRO A 100 -12.18 5.18 0.92
C PRO A 100 -13.13 3.99 0.96
N SER A 101 -12.74 2.86 0.37
CA SER A 101 -13.57 1.64 0.30
C SER A 101 -13.45 0.73 1.52
N GLY A 102 -12.67 1.09 2.53
CA GLY A 102 -12.47 0.32 3.76
C GLY A 102 -11.04 -0.15 3.98
N VAL A 103 -10.91 -1.18 4.82
CA VAL A 103 -9.63 -1.80 5.17
C VAL A 103 -9.55 -3.19 4.57
N TYR A 104 -8.43 -3.50 3.95
CA TYR A 104 -8.18 -4.79 3.32
C TYR A 104 -6.92 -5.43 3.90
N SER A 105 -6.90 -6.76 3.93
CA SER A 105 -5.73 -7.53 4.33
C SER A 105 -5.34 -8.55 3.27
N SER A 106 -4.05 -8.83 3.22
CA SER A 106 -3.46 -9.89 2.42
C SER A 106 -2.69 -10.84 3.33
N LYS A 107 -2.78 -12.14 3.09
CA LYS A 107 -2.03 -13.20 3.81
C LYS A 107 -0.87 -13.76 2.98
N ASN A 108 -0.62 -13.22 1.79
CA ASN A 108 0.40 -13.71 0.86
C ASN A 108 1.29 -12.61 0.29
N GLY A 109 1.55 -11.57 1.10
CA GLY A 109 2.47 -10.48 0.76
C GLY A 109 1.95 -9.52 -0.30
N GLY A 110 0.63 -9.28 -0.32
CA GLY A 110 -0.01 -8.33 -1.22
C GLY A 110 -0.48 -8.91 -2.55
N LYS A 111 -0.35 -10.24 -2.77
CA LYS A 111 -0.75 -10.85 -4.03
C LYS A 111 -2.27 -10.99 -4.17
N ASN A 112 -2.97 -11.32 -3.10
CA ASN A 112 -4.43 -11.38 -3.03
C ASN A 112 -4.92 -10.65 -1.80
N TRP A 113 -6.11 -10.06 -1.88
CA TRP A 113 -6.67 -9.22 -0.84
C TRP A 113 -8.10 -9.62 -0.51
N THR A 114 -8.42 -9.57 0.76
CA THR A 114 -9.77 -9.73 1.29
C THR A 114 -10.14 -8.51 2.12
N LYS A 115 -11.40 -8.14 2.09
CA LYS A 115 -11.90 -7.04 2.93
C LYS A 115 -11.80 -7.47 4.39
N PHE A 116 -11.20 -6.62 5.21
CA PHE A 116 -10.98 -6.87 6.62
C PHE A 116 -11.96 -6.10 7.50
N LEU A 117 -12.30 -4.88 7.10
CA LEU A 117 -13.23 -4.01 7.80
C LEU A 117 -14.05 -3.22 6.77
N ASP A 118 -15.37 -3.20 6.95
CA ASP A 118 -16.29 -2.48 6.08
C ASP A 118 -16.34 -0.97 6.33
N ASP A 119 -15.94 -0.54 7.53
CA ASP A 119 -15.87 0.88 7.88
C ASP A 119 -14.89 1.61 6.96
N THR A 120 -15.33 2.71 6.38
CA THR A 120 -14.70 3.42 5.25
C THR A 120 -13.98 4.70 5.69
N ASP A 121 -13.44 5.46 4.73
CA ASP A 121 -12.86 6.80 4.94
C ASP A 121 -11.67 6.82 5.91
N TYR A 122 -10.84 5.78 5.88
CA TYR A 122 -9.53 5.80 6.50
C TYR A 122 -8.47 6.33 5.54
N TYR A 123 -7.62 7.24 6.03
CA TYR A 123 -6.56 7.86 5.24
C TYR A 123 -5.18 7.30 5.55
N THR A 124 -5.01 6.84 6.80
CA THR A 124 -3.72 6.29 7.25
C THR A 124 -3.92 5.21 8.30
N MET A 125 -2.89 4.39 8.47
CA MET A 125 -2.83 3.37 9.51
C MET A 125 -1.39 3.14 9.95
N ARG A 126 -1.22 2.69 11.21
CA ARG A 126 0.08 2.29 11.76
C ARG A 126 -0.10 1.18 12.78
N PHE A 127 0.80 0.21 12.76
CA PHE A 127 0.91 -0.74 13.84
C PHE A 127 1.55 -0.06 15.06
N SER A 128 0.83 -0.01 16.18
CA SER A 128 1.37 0.44 17.48
C SER A 128 2.01 -0.70 18.27
N SER A 129 1.72 -1.93 17.91
CA SER A 129 2.35 -3.16 18.40
C SER A 129 2.19 -4.29 17.38
N LYS A 130 2.77 -5.47 17.64
CA LYS A 130 2.60 -6.64 16.75
C LYS A 130 1.14 -7.03 16.48
N ASN A 131 0.24 -6.72 17.43
CA ASN A 131 -1.17 -7.13 17.38
C ASN A 131 -2.15 -5.95 17.43
N THR A 132 -1.69 -4.71 17.29
CA THR A 132 -2.56 -3.54 17.41
C THR A 132 -2.35 -2.61 16.23
N LEU A 133 -3.39 -2.43 15.45
CA LEU A 133 -3.46 -1.49 14.34
C LEU A 133 -4.25 -0.25 14.77
N ILE A 134 -3.70 0.91 14.53
CA ILE A 134 -4.37 2.20 14.67
C ILE A 134 -4.69 2.72 13.27
N LEU A 135 -5.91 3.10 13.05
CA LEU A 135 -6.43 3.69 11.82
C LEU A 135 -6.87 5.12 12.12
N ALA A 136 -6.60 6.04 11.21
CA ALA A 136 -7.12 7.40 11.29
C ALA A 136 -7.76 7.80 9.95
N GLY A 137 -8.87 8.49 10.04
CA GLY A 137 -9.68 8.88 8.90
C GLY A 137 -10.49 10.15 9.16
N LYS A 138 -11.54 10.33 8.38
CA LYS A 138 -12.40 11.51 8.50
C LYS A 138 -13.12 11.50 9.86
N ASN A 139 -12.72 12.44 10.72
CA ASN A 139 -13.31 12.64 12.06
C ASN A 139 -13.27 11.40 12.98
N LYS A 140 -12.32 10.46 12.76
CA LYS A 140 -12.24 9.24 13.57
C LYS A 140 -10.82 8.71 13.71
N VAL A 141 -10.59 8.04 14.84
CA VAL A 141 -9.44 7.17 15.09
C VAL A 141 -9.96 5.84 15.63
N THR A 142 -9.51 4.75 15.04
CA THR A 142 -9.95 3.41 15.40
C THR A 142 -8.76 2.56 15.81
N LYS A 143 -8.88 1.87 16.94
CA LYS A 143 -7.89 0.91 17.44
C LYS A 143 -8.43 -0.50 17.29
N ILE A 144 -7.70 -1.35 16.56
CA ILE A 144 -8.09 -2.75 16.29
C ILE A 144 -7.05 -3.69 16.87
N LYS A 145 -7.49 -4.70 17.61
CA LYS A 145 -6.65 -5.85 17.95
C LYS A 145 -6.76 -6.88 16.84
N ILE A 146 -5.61 -7.33 16.33
CA ILE A 146 -5.50 -8.34 15.28
C ILE A 146 -5.10 -9.65 15.92
N SER A 147 -5.94 -10.66 15.74
CA SER A 147 -5.60 -12.06 16.05
C SER A 147 -4.92 -12.68 14.83
N HIS A 148 -3.81 -13.35 15.04
CA HIS A 148 -3.03 -14.01 13.99
C HIS A 148 -3.25 -15.53 14.02
#